data_97970b50441da3e157f9a82dcea9f2ff
#
_entry.id   97970b50441da3e157f9a82dcea9f2ff
#
_cell.length_a   1.000
_cell.length_b   1.000
_cell.length_c   1.000
_cell.angle_alpha   90.00
_cell.angle_beta   90.00
_cell.angle_gamma   90.00
#
_symmetry.space_group_name_H-M   'P 1'
#
loop_
_entity.id
_entity.type
_entity.pdbx_description
1 polymer ?
#
loop_
_entity_poly.entity_id
_entity_poly.type
_entity_poly.pdbx_seq_one_letter_code
_entity_poly.pdbx_strand_id
1 'polypeptide(L)'
;MQIWDTAGQERFRNIISSYYRGAQGIMLVYDITDLESFQNLNSWLIEIEKNASKNVYKILVGNKCDMENERKVTTEQGKEFADQYGMKFFETSAKNSTNVNEAFITMTKEVMKNTGKKTAPQPKPTPNVNLNQGQTIKSGKGCC
;
A
#
# COMPACT_ATOMS: atom_id res chain seq x y z
N MET A 1 -4.81 -9.57 3.15
CA MET A 1 -3.88 -8.51 2.65
C MET A 1 -3.32 -8.99 1.33
N GLN A 2 -3.33 -8.16 0.29
CA GLN A 2 -2.68 -8.44 -0.99
C GLN A 2 -1.34 -7.71 -1.00
N ILE A 3 -0.27 -8.45 -1.29
CA ILE A 3 1.10 -7.91 -1.32
C ILE A 3 1.60 -8.05 -2.76
N TRP A 4 2.16 -6.96 -3.28
CA TRP A 4 2.78 -6.93 -4.59
C TRP A 4 4.28 -6.71 -4.41
N ASP A 5 5.08 -7.67 -4.85
CA ASP A 5 6.52 -7.50 -4.97
C ASP A 5 6.84 -6.80 -6.29
N THR A 6 7.70 -5.78 -6.22
CA THR A 6 8.04 -4.97 -7.39
C THR A 6 9.52 -5.10 -7.70
N ALA A 7 9.87 -5.11 -8.98
CA ALA A 7 11.26 -5.13 -9.39
C ALA A 7 11.95 -3.81 -8.99
N GLY A 8 13.10 -3.90 -8.30
CA GLY A 8 13.91 -2.75 -7.89
C GLY A 8 14.69 -2.09 -9.04
N GLN A 9 14.55 -2.58 -10.28
CA GLN A 9 15.30 -2.07 -11.42
C GLN A 9 14.55 -0.89 -12.06
N GLU A 10 15.24 0.22 -12.23
CA GLU A 10 14.70 1.48 -12.80
C GLU A 10 14.09 1.33 -14.18
N ARG A 11 14.50 0.35 -14.98
CA ARG A 11 13.90 0.06 -16.30
C ARG A 11 12.43 -0.37 -16.26
N PHE A 12 11.93 -0.79 -15.08
CA PHE A 12 10.54 -1.20 -14.89
C PHE A 12 9.66 -0.12 -14.22
N ARG A 13 10.16 1.10 -14.01
CA ARG A 13 9.43 2.20 -13.34
C ARG A 13 8.04 2.46 -13.92
N ASN A 14 7.90 2.42 -15.23
CA ASN A 14 6.60 2.65 -15.89
C ASN A 14 5.54 1.59 -15.54
N ILE A 15 5.97 0.35 -15.31
CA ILE A 15 5.08 -0.75 -14.93
C ILE A 15 4.71 -0.62 -13.44
N ILE A 16 5.69 -0.27 -12.61
CA ILE A 16 5.54 -0.14 -11.17
C ILE A 16 4.58 1.01 -10.81
N SER A 17 4.57 2.10 -11.58
CA SER A 17 3.71 3.27 -11.32
C SER A 17 2.23 2.94 -11.25
N SER A 18 1.77 1.92 -11.98
CA SER A 18 0.39 1.45 -11.94
C SER A 18 0.00 0.84 -10.59
N TYR A 19 0.95 0.18 -9.91
CA TYR A 19 0.72 -0.43 -8.59
C TYR A 19 0.63 0.61 -7.49
N TYR A 20 1.34 1.74 -7.62
CA TYR A 20 1.28 2.80 -6.61
C TYR A 20 -0.10 3.43 -6.48
N ARG A 21 -0.86 3.55 -7.59
CA ARG A 21 -2.15 4.25 -7.61
C ARG A 21 -3.19 3.63 -6.67
N GLY A 22 -3.16 2.30 -6.50
CA GLY A 22 -4.08 1.56 -5.63
C GLY A 22 -3.50 1.18 -4.26
N ALA A 23 -2.22 1.48 -4.03
CA ALA A 23 -1.54 1.09 -2.80
C ALA A 23 -2.09 1.84 -1.59
N GLN A 24 -2.38 1.12 -0.53
CA GLN A 24 -2.76 1.67 0.78
C GLN A 24 -1.55 1.82 1.70
N GLY A 25 -0.53 0.99 1.48
CA GLY A 25 0.75 1.03 2.16
C GLY A 25 1.89 0.64 1.22
N ILE A 26 3.05 1.24 1.41
CA ILE A 26 4.28 0.99 0.62
C ILE A 26 5.43 0.76 1.59
N MET A 27 6.15 -0.35 1.39
CA MET A 27 7.42 -0.62 2.05
C MET A 27 8.55 -0.20 1.13
N LEU A 28 9.39 0.74 1.57
CA LEU A 28 10.67 1.04 0.93
C LEU A 28 11.72 0.16 1.59
N VAL A 29 12.37 -0.68 0.80
CA VAL A 29 13.34 -1.65 1.30
C VAL A 29 14.71 -1.33 0.70
N TYR A 30 15.73 -1.26 1.54
CA TYR A 30 17.12 -1.18 1.12
C TYR A 30 17.95 -2.27 1.82
N ASP A 31 19.14 -2.54 1.31
CA ASP A 31 20.09 -3.47 1.86
C ASP A 31 21.12 -2.70 2.70
N ILE A 32 21.28 -3.05 3.98
CA ILE A 32 22.25 -2.35 4.86
C ILE A 32 23.70 -2.54 4.40
N THR A 33 23.97 -3.54 3.58
CA THR A 33 25.30 -3.84 3.02
C THR A 33 25.56 -3.15 1.69
N ASP A 34 24.53 -2.47 1.13
CA ASP A 34 24.60 -1.81 -0.17
C ASP A 34 24.19 -0.32 -0.05
N LEU A 35 25.21 0.55 -0.09
CA LEU A 35 25.02 1.99 0.01
C LEU A 35 24.21 2.55 -1.18
N GLU A 36 24.36 1.97 -2.38
CA GLU A 36 23.64 2.41 -3.57
C GLU A 36 22.13 2.21 -3.41
N SER A 37 21.72 1.06 -2.86
CA SER A 37 20.31 0.78 -2.57
C SER A 37 19.69 1.82 -1.63
N PHE A 38 20.45 2.31 -0.63
CA PHE A 38 20.03 3.37 0.27
C PHE A 38 19.95 4.74 -0.44
N GLN A 39 20.95 5.09 -1.24
CA GLN A 39 20.97 6.35 -1.98
C GLN A 39 19.81 6.45 -2.98
N ASN A 40 19.39 5.33 -3.55
CA ASN A 40 18.27 5.25 -4.49
C ASN A 40 16.89 5.49 -3.83
N LEU A 41 16.78 5.46 -2.50
CA LEU A 41 15.51 5.70 -1.78
C LEU A 41 14.86 7.04 -2.14
N ASN A 42 15.66 8.11 -2.32
CA ASN A 42 15.14 9.42 -2.71
C ASN A 42 14.41 9.37 -4.06
N SER A 43 14.97 8.68 -5.03
CA SER A 43 14.35 8.55 -6.36
C SER A 43 13.05 7.75 -6.30
N TRP A 44 12.98 6.71 -5.46
CA TRP A 44 11.76 5.93 -5.24
C TRP A 44 10.69 6.76 -4.53
N LEU A 45 11.06 7.59 -3.54
CA LEU A 45 10.11 8.49 -2.87
C LEU A 45 9.48 9.48 -3.86
N ILE A 46 10.27 10.07 -4.75
CA ILE A 46 9.75 10.97 -5.80
C ILE A 46 8.73 10.25 -6.69
N GLU A 47 9.01 9.01 -7.08
CA GLU A 47 8.08 8.20 -7.88
C GLU A 47 6.79 7.87 -7.12
N ILE A 48 6.90 7.54 -5.84
CA ILE A 48 5.74 7.30 -4.97
C ILE A 48 4.89 8.55 -4.85
N GLU A 49 5.49 9.72 -4.60
CA GLU A 49 4.77 10.99 -4.47
C GLU A 49 4.03 11.40 -5.76
N LYS A 50 4.59 11.09 -6.92
CA LYS A 50 3.93 11.36 -8.21
C LYS A 50 2.74 10.44 -8.48
N ASN A 51 2.81 9.18 -8.06
CA ASN A 51 1.90 8.14 -8.55
C ASN A 51 0.97 7.56 -7.48
N ALA A 52 1.35 7.64 -6.20
CA ALA A 52 0.55 7.09 -5.12
C ALA A 52 -0.49 8.10 -4.57
N SER A 53 -1.43 7.58 -3.79
CA SER A 53 -2.35 8.41 -3.03
C SER A 53 -1.60 9.27 -2.00
N LYS A 54 -2.01 10.53 -1.79
CA LYS A 54 -1.45 11.42 -0.76
C LYS A 54 -1.48 10.83 0.65
N ASN A 55 -2.39 9.89 0.90
CA ASN A 55 -2.57 9.26 2.22
C ASN A 55 -1.96 7.85 2.27
N VAL A 56 -1.11 7.46 1.31
CA VAL A 56 -0.43 6.16 1.35
C VAL A 56 0.47 6.09 2.59
N TYR A 57 0.34 5.01 3.36
CA TYR A 57 1.20 4.79 4.50
C TYR A 57 2.55 4.23 4.04
N LYS A 58 3.63 4.81 4.53
CA LYS A 58 4.99 4.40 4.13
C LYS A 58 5.79 3.92 5.34
N ILE A 59 6.56 2.87 5.19
CA ILE A 59 7.60 2.45 6.14
C ILE A 59 8.92 2.25 5.42
N LEU A 60 10.01 2.45 6.14
CA LEU A 60 11.36 2.18 5.68
C LEU A 60 11.88 0.90 6.33
N VAL A 61 12.50 0.04 5.53
CA VAL A 61 13.05 -1.23 5.98
C VAL A 61 14.50 -1.38 5.52
N GLY A 62 15.43 -1.45 6.46
CA GLY A 62 16.81 -1.86 6.22
C GLY A 62 16.92 -3.38 6.34
N ASN A 63 17.07 -4.08 5.23
CA ASN A 63 17.14 -5.54 5.22
C ASN A 63 18.59 -6.03 5.32
N LYS A 64 18.73 -7.31 5.62
CA LYS A 64 19.98 -8.05 5.88
C LYS A 64 20.70 -7.62 7.16
N CYS A 65 19.97 -7.26 8.23
CA CYS A 65 20.57 -6.89 9.51
C CYS A 65 21.38 -8.03 10.18
N ASP A 66 21.31 -9.25 9.65
CA ASP A 66 22.16 -10.38 10.02
C ASP A 66 23.60 -10.26 9.49
N MET A 67 23.84 -9.37 8.52
CA MET A 67 25.16 -9.16 7.91
C MET A 67 25.87 -7.92 8.48
N GLU A 68 25.89 -7.79 9.79
CA GLU A 68 26.44 -6.63 10.50
C GLU A 68 27.90 -6.34 10.13
N ASN A 69 28.70 -7.37 9.90
CA ASN A 69 30.12 -7.22 9.52
C ASN A 69 30.32 -6.60 8.11
N GLU A 70 29.28 -6.60 7.29
CA GLU A 70 29.30 -6.04 5.92
C GLU A 70 28.47 -4.75 5.82
N ARG A 71 28.00 -4.24 6.95
CA ARG A 71 27.18 -3.03 7.03
C ARG A 71 27.88 -1.82 6.39
N LYS A 72 27.21 -1.14 5.49
CA LYS A 72 27.61 0.13 4.86
C LYS A 72 26.69 1.29 5.19
N VAL A 73 25.47 0.99 5.62
CA VAL A 73 24.49 1.98 6.06
C VAL A 73 24.22 1.77 7.54
N THR A 74 24.49 2.80 8.36
CA THR A 74 24.28 2.68 9.79
C THR A 74 22.78 2.74 10.15
N THR A 75 22.43 2.20 11.32
CA THR A 75 21.06 2.26 11.85
C THR A 75 20.60 3.71 12.00
N GLU A 76 21.50 4.61 12.42
CA GLU A 76 21.22 6.03 12.59
C GLU A 76 20.87 6.69 11.25
N GLN A 77 21.62 6.41 10.17
CA GLN A 77 21.31 6.93 8.83
C GLN A 77 19.92 6.48 8.35
N GLY A 78 19.59 5.20 8.54
CA GLY A 78 18.26 4.69 8.21
C GLY A 78 17.15 5.36 9.00
N LYS A 79 17.37 5.55 10.31
CA LYS A 79 16.43 6.21 11.20
C LYS A 79 16.25 7.69 10.87
N GLU A 80 17.32 8.44 10.68
CA GLU A 80 17.27 9.86 10.28
C GLU A 80 16.50 10.04 8.97
N PHE A 81 16.77 9.19 7.98
CA PHE A 81 16.03 9.21 6.73
C PHE A 81 14.53 8.96 6.94
N ALA A 82 14.16 7.97 7.75
CA ALA A 82 12.77 7.66 8.05
C ALA A 82 12.07 8.82 8.77
N ASP A 83 12.75 9.42 9.77
CA ASP A 83 12.23 10.53 10.55
C ASP A 83 12.00 11.79 9.67
N GLN A 84 12.90 12.06 8.72
CA GLN A 84 12.79 13.17 7.77
C GLN A 84 11.50 13.08 6.93
N TYR A 85 11.08 11.88 6.56
CA TYR A 85 9.89 11.65 5.73
C TYR A 85 8.67 11.17 6.52
N GLY A 86 8.74 11.18 7.86
CA GLY A 86 7.65 10.77 8.75
C GLY A 86 7.28 9.30 8.61
N MET A 87 8.26 8.44 8.33
CA MET A 87 8.08 6.99 8.18
C MET A 87 8.51 6.26 9.45
N LYS A 88 7.88 5.10 9.71
CA LYS A 88 8.43 4.15 10.69
C LYS A 88 9.62 3.42 10.05
N PHE A 89 10.61 3.12 10.88
CA PHE A 89 11.83 2.42 10.49
C PHE A 89 11.93 1.06 11.16
N PHE A 90 12.36 0.07 10.39
CA PHE A 90 12.67 -1.28 10.85
C PHE A 90 13.97 -1.77 10.23
N GLU A 91 14.80 -2.43 11.00
CA GLU A 91 15.84 -3.30 10.47
C GLU A 91 15.37 -4.74 10.51
N THR A 92 15.48 -5.44 9.40
CA THR A 92 14.97 -6.80 9.23
C THR A 92 16.05 -7.73 8.67
N SER A 93 15.88 -9.01 8.93
CA SER A 93 16.57 -10.06 8.19
C SER A 93 15.56 -11.04 7.62
N ALA A 94 15.45 -11.08 6.31
CA ALA A 94 14.63 -12.08 5.63
C ALA A 94 15.17 -13.49 5.84
N LYS A 95 16.51 -13.63 5.99
CA LYS A 95 17.19 -14.91 6.22
C LYS A 95 16.83 -15.52 7.58
N ASN A 96 16.83 -14.70 8.63
CA ASN A 96 16.59 -15.13 10.01
C ASN A 96 15.14 -14.83 10.48
N SER A 97 14.31 -14.24 9.62
CA SER A 97 12.96 -13.77 9.95
C SER A 97 12.91 -12.70 11.05
N THR A 98 14.04 -12.02 11.33
CA THR A 98 14.12 -10.97 12.35
C THR A 98 13.28 -9.77 11.94
N ASN A 99 12.36 -9.32 12.81
CA ASN A 99 11.48 -8.17 12.64
C ASN A 99 10.59 -8.16 11.38
N VAL A 100 10.62 -9.21 10.56
CA VAL A 100 9.81 -9.27 9.31
C VAL A 100 8.33 -9.22 9.64
N ASN A 101 7.87 -10.08 10.56
CA ASN A 101 6.47 -10.09 10.98
C ASN A 101 6.03 -8.76 11.59
N GLU A 102 6.89 -8.14 12.39
CA GLU A 102 6.59 -6.86 13.05
C GLU A 102 6.40 -5.73 12.04
N ALA A 103 7.25 -5.65 11.03
CA ALA A 103 7.14 -4.68 9.96
C ALA A 103 5.80 -4.83 9.20
N PHE A 104 5.42 -6.06 8.81
CA PHE A 104 4.15 -6.32 8.12
C PHE A 104 2.92 -6.10 9.01
N ILE A 105 2.97 -6.51 10.28
CA ILE A 105 1.88 -6.27 11.24
C ILE A 105 1.70 -4.77 11.45
N THR A 106 2.78 -4.03 11.62
CA THR A 106 2.73 -2.57 11.80
C THR A 106 2.15 -1.90 10.58
N MET A 107 2.61 -2.24 9.38
CA MET A 107 2.03 -1.74 8.12
C MET A 107 0.53 -2.00 8.06
N THR A 108 0.10 -3.23 8.32
CA THR A 108 -1.31 -3.63 8.27
C THR A 108 -2.16 -2.83 9.27
N LYS A 109 -1.70 -2.71 10.52
CA LYS A 109 -2.41 -1.95 11.55
C LYS A 109 -2.60 -0.48 11.17
N GLU A 110 -1.57 0.15 10.63
CA GLU A 110 -1.64 1.57 10.26
C GLU A 110 -2.52 1.80 9.02
N VAL A 111 -2.43 0.92 8.03
CA VAL A 111 -3.33 0.95 6.87
C VAL A 111 -4.78 0.78 7.30
N MET A 112 -5.09 -0.15 8.20
CA MET A 112 -6.45 -0.35 8.73
C MET A 112 -6.97 0.88 9.47
N LYS A 113 -6.15 1.54 10.29
CA LYS A 113 -6.52 2.78 10.99
C LYS A 113 -6.87 3.89 10.01
N ASN A 114 -6.13 4.02 8.91
CA ASN A 114 -6.37 5.03 7.90
C ASN A 114 -7.60 4.73 7.03
N THR A 115 -7.88 3.45 6.77
CA THR A 115 -9.04 3.02 5.99
C THR A 115 -10.33 3.11 6.81
N GLY A 116 -10.29 2.84 8.12
CA GLY A 116 -11.43 2.95 9.02
C GLY A 116 -11.92 4.39 9.27
N LYS A 117 -11.10 5.40 8.94
CA LYS A 117 -11.49 6.82 9.00
C LYS A 117 -12.26 7.30 7.75
N LYS A 118 -12.30 6.54 6.68
CA LYS A 118 -13.20 6.77 5.56
C LYS A 118 -14.53 6.13 5.95
N THR A 119 -15.48 6.94 6.43
CA THR A 119 -16.89 6.59 6.61
C THR A 119 -17.34 5.65 5.48
N ALA A 120 -17.83 4.46 5.86
CA ALA A 120 -18.48 3.56 4.93
C ALA A 120 -19.54 4.39 4.15
N PRO A 121 -19.65 4.24 2.81
CA PRO A 121 -20.75 4.85 2.09
C PRO A 121 -22.02 4.32 2.71
N GLN A 122 -22.84 5.20 3.31
CA GLN A 122 -24.17 4.81 3.74
C GLN A 122 -24.90 4.28 2.50
N PRO A 123 -25.53 3.09 2.57
CA PRO A 123 -26.36 2.62 1.49
C PRO A 123 -27.44 3.69 1.27
N LYS A 124 -27.48 4.29 0.09
CA LYS A 124 -28.58 5.19 -0.31
C LYS A 124 -29.88 4.41 -0.12
N PRO A 125 -30.88 5.00 0.55
CA PRO A 125 -32.15 4.33 0.66
C PRO A 125 -32.68 4.04 -0.75
N THR A 126 -32.85 2.76 -1.07
CA THR A 126 -33.53 2.33 -2.27
C THR A 126 -34.95 2.87 -2.20
N PRO A 127 -35.49 3.56 -3.25
CA PRO A 127 -36.86 3.94 -3.25
C PRO A 127 -37.72 2.67 -3.15
N ASN A 128 -38.64 2.65 -2.17
CA ASN A 128 -39.62 1.60 -2.01
C ASN A 128 -40.45 1.54 -3.30
N VAL A 129 -40.23 0.53 -4.11
CA VAL A 129 -41.12 0.22 -5.23
C VAL A 129 -42.35 -0.47 -4.65
N ASN A 130 -43.44 0.25 -4.52
CA ASN A 130 -44.73 -0.29 -4.15
C ASN A 130 -45.26 -1.18 -5.29
N LEU A 131 -45.09 -2.50 -5.13
CA LEU A 131 -45.68 -3.51 -6.01
C LEU A 131 -47.14 -3.80 -5.62
N ASN A 132 -48.02 -2.79 -5.66
CA ASN A 132 -49.45 -3.00 -5.52
C ASN A 132 -50.20 -2.06 -6.49
N GLN A 133 -50.38 -2.53 -7.70
CA GLN A 133 -51.57 -2.32 -8.54
C GLN A 133 -51.44 -3.17 -9.79
N GLY A 134 -51.89 -4.42 -9.68
CA GLY A 134 -52.22 -5.25 -10.84
C GLY A 134 -53.47 -4.69 -11.51
N GLN A 135 -53.31 -4.02 -12.65
CA GLN A 135 -54.44 -3.74 -13.53
C GLN A 135 -54.75 -4.98 -14.37
N THR A 136 -55.92 -5.55 -14.14
CA THR A 136 -56.51 -6.61 -14.96
C THR A 136 -56.73 -6.12 -16.39
N ILE A 137 -56.08 -6.76 -17.33
CA ILE A 137 -56.31 -6.54 -18.75
C ILE A 137 -57.60 -7.28 -19.14
N LYS A 138 -58.65 -6.55 -19.50
CA LYS A 138 -59.87 -7.09 -20.08
C LYS A 138 -59.57 -7.59 -21.49
N SER A 139 -59.85 -8.89 -21.74
CA SER A 139 -59.82 -9.48 -23.07
C SER A 139 -60.93 -8.88 -23.94
N GLY A 140 -60.53 -8.14 -24.97
CA GLY A 140 -61.43 -7.72 -26.04
C GLY A 140 -61.46 -8.74 -27.16
N LYS A 141 -62.63 -9.33 -27.39
CA LYS A 141 -62.98 -10.09 -28.60
C LYS A 141 -63.12 -9.16 -29.81
N GLY A 142 -62.70 -9.60 -30.94
CA GLY A 142 -63.04 -9.01 -32.23
C GLY A 142 -62.13 -9.65 -33.29
N CYS A 143 -62.56 -10.55 -33.96
CA CYS A 143 -63.23 -10.79 -35.25
C CYS A 143 -62.63 -10.03 -36.43
N CYS A 144 -62.38 -10.81 -37.34
CA CYS A 144 -62.12 -10.84 -38.78
C CYS A 144 -60.72 -10.96 -39.21
#